data_a487914659ea8798c54f72d7cfaa6ab5
#
_entry.id   a487914659ea8798c54f72d7cfaa6ab5
#
_cell.length_a   1.000
_cell.length_b   1.000
_cell.length_c   1.000
_cell.angle_alpha   90.00
_cell.angle_beta   90.00
_cell.angle_gamma   90.00
#
_symmetry.space_group_name_H-M   'P 1'
#
loop_
_entity.id
_entity.type
_entity.pdbx_description
1 polymer ?
#
loop_
_entity_poly.entity_id
_entity_poly.type
_entity_poly.pdbx_seq_one_letter_code
_entity_poly.pdbx_strand_id
1 'polypeptide(L)'
;MIPNIFIQNWSNHVKWQTPDQIEQDLIISRALVDLYNDPHIKDALVFRGGTALNKLFINPPARYSEDIDFVQKNADPIGQTIDAIRALLKPWLGDPKWKITQRSAKLIYKYESINKSASKLKIEINTTEHFQVLPLKKVPFSMDSDWFKGTADIITYEMDELMATKLRALYQRRKGRDLFDIWYVATNELINLNRVFDIFAKYCAYNDVQISREEFIKNLDQKKDNRDFHVDMSLLLPSKLHWNFDEAYQFVVANVISKLP
;
A
#
# COMPACT_ATOMS: atom_id res chain seq x y z
N MET A 1 16.19 17.90 3.39
CA MET A 1 15.65 17.79 4.77
C MET A 1 14.46 18.71 4.88
N ILE A 2 13.32 18.21 5.35
CA ILE A 2 12.11 19.01 5.55
C ILE A 2 12.27 19.78 6.87
N PRO A 3 12.03 21.10 6.92
CA PRO A 3 12.05 21.84 8.19
C PRO A 3 11.06 21.26 9.21
N ASN A 4 11.50 21.18 10.48
CA ASN A 4 10.74 20.55 11.57
C ASN A 4 9.32 21.09 11.72
N ILE A 5 9.16 22.41 11.55
CA ILE A 5 7.84 23.06 11.68
C ILE A 5 6.79 22.48 10.71
N PHE A 6 7.20 22.10 9.47
CA PHE A 6 6.28 21.53 8.50
C PHE A 6 5.87 20.09 8.86
N ILE A 7 6.80 19.33 9.46
CA ILE A 7 6.52 17.97 9.96
C ILE A 7 5.57 18.06 11.17
N GLN A 8 5.80 19.00 12.10
CA GLN A 8 4.92 19.24 13.23
C GLN A 8 3.51 19.65 12.79
N ASN A 9 3.40 20.57 11.81
CA ASN A 9 2.10 20.96 11.26
C ASN A 9 1.38 19.78 10.60
N TRP A 10 2.12 18.89 9.89
CA TRP A 10 1.54 17.70 9.27
C TRP A 10 1.00 16.69 10.27
N SER A 11 1.49 16.67 11.52
CA SER A 11 0.96 15.81 12.59
C SER A 11 -0.52 16.07 12.92
N ASN A 12 -1.07 17.21 12.52
CA ASN A 12 -2.49 17.47 12.63
C ASN A 12 -3.34 16.67 11.64
N HIS A 13 -2.75 16.25 10.51
CA HIS A 13 -3.42 15.49 9.45
C HIS A 13 -3.28 13.98 9.64
N VAL A 14 -2.18 13.53 10.27
CA VAL A 14 -1.89 12.12 10.49
C VAL A 14 -1.52 11.84 11.95
N LYS A 15 -1.87 10.68 12.48
CA LYS A 15 -1.69 10.32 13.90
C LYS A 15 -0.62 9.25 14.08
N TRP A 16 0.50 9.37 13.34
CA TRP A 16 1.61 8.45 13.43
C TRP A 16 2.38 8.59 14.74
N GLN A 17 3.05 7.51 15.15
CA GLN A 17 3.70 7.45 16.47
C GLN A 17 4.99 8.27 16.56
N THR A 18 5.71 8.41 15.44
CA THR A 18 7.03 9.05 15.43
C THR A 18 7.13 10.18 14.41
N PRO A 19 7.98 11.19 14.66
CA PRO A 19 8.26 12.25 13.68
C PRO A 19 8.79 11.70 12.34
N ASP A 20 9.58 10.63 12.36
CA ASP A 20 10.09 9.99 11.14
C ASP A 20 8.95 9.43 10.27
N GLN A 21 7.90 8.84 10.90
CA GLN A 21 6.72 8.37 10.18
C GLN A 21 5.91 9.53 9.60
N ILE A 22 5.81 10.64 10.32
CA ILE A 22 5.12 11.86 9.86
C ILE A 22 5.86 12.46 8.68
N GLU A 23 7.20 12.55 8.75
CA GLU A 23 8.05 13.02 7.65
C GLU A 23 7.93 12.10 6.42
N GLN A 24 8.00 10.80 6.61
CA GLN A 24 7.84 9.82 5.51
C GLN A 24 6.46 9.93 4.84
N ASP A 25 5.40 10.14 5.61
CA ASP A 25 4.07 10.33 5.09
C ASP A 25 3.94 11.60 4.24
N LEU A 26 4.60 12.67 4.68
CA LEU A 26 4.69 13.94 3.96
C LEU A 26 5.44 13.75 2.62
N ILE A 27 6.57 13.04 2.63
CA ILE A 27 7.36 12.69 1.45
C ILE A 27 6.54 11.85 0.47
N ILE A 28 5.85 10.81 0.94
CA ILE A 28 4.99 9.97 0.12
C ILE A 28 3.88 10.79 -0.54
N SER A 29 3.23 11.68 0.22
CA SER A 29 2.14 12.51 -0.28
C SER A 29 2.59 13.42 -1.41
N ARG A 30 3.75 14.09 -1.27
CA ARG A 30 4.34 14.90 -2.33
C ARG A 30 4.75 14.06 -3.54
N ALA A 31 5.41 12.93 -3.32
CA ALA A 31 5.82 12.05 -4.41
C ALA A 31 4.62 11.58 -5.25
N LEU A 32 3.49 11.25 -4.62
CA LEU A 32 2.28 10.86 -5.33
C LEU A 32 1.73 11.99 -6.19
N VAL A 33 1.71 13.23 -5.69
CA VAL A 33 1.27 14.40 -6.46
C VAL A 33 2.21 14.66 -7.64
N ASP A 34 3.53 14.68 -7.39
CA ASP A 34 4.51 14.92 -8.46
C ASP A 34 4.42 13.85 -9.56
N LEU A 35 4.31 12.57 -9.18
CA LEU A 35 4.25 11.45 -10.11
C LEU A 35 2.96 11.45 -10.93
N TYR A 36 1.79 11.63 -10.30
CA TYR A 36 0.51 11.55 -11.02
C TYR A 36 0.11 12.82 -11.79
N ASN A 37 0.89 13.91 -11.67
CA ASN A 37 0.80 15.05 -12.55
C ASN A 37 1.59 14.86 -13.86
N ASP A 38 2.44 13.83 -13.94
CA ASP A 38 3.10 13.44 -15.19
C ASP A 38 2.17 12.54 -16.04
N PRO A 39 1.90 12.89 -17.31
CA PRO A 39 0.99 12.12 -18.16
C PRO A 39 1.47 10.70 -18.44
N HIS A 40 2.79 10.49 -18.60
CA HIS A 40 3.35 9.16 -18.84
C HIS A 40 3.18 8.25 -17.63
N ILE A 41 3.50 8.74 -16.43
CA ILE A 41 3.32 7.98 -15.18
C ILE A 41 1.84 7.64 -14.95
N LYS A 42 0.96 8.63 -15.15
CA LYS A 42 -0.50 8.44 -15.00
C LYS A 42 -1.06 7.40 -15.96
N ASP A 43 -0.51 7.29 -17.14
CA ASP A 43 -0.91 6.28 -18.12
C ASP A 43 -0.24 4.92 -17.86
N ALA A 44 1.00 4.87 -17.42
CA ALA A 44 1.78 3.66 -17.28
C ALA A 44 1.54 2.89 -15.97
N LEU A 45 1.21 3.58 -14.86
CA LEU A 45 1.21 3.00 -13.51
C LEU A 45 -0.14 3.07 -12.82
N VAL A 46 -0.44 2.01 -12.08
CA VAL A 46 -1.60 1.91 -11.17
C VAL A 46 -1.10 1.82 -9.73
N PHE A 47 -1.52 2.74 -8.88
CA PHE A 47 -1.17 2.76 -7.47
C PHE A 47 -1.94 1.69 -6.69
N ARG A 48 -1.24 0.93 -5.84
CA ARG A 48 -1.82 -0.19 -5.10
C ARG A 48 -1.22 -0.34 -3.70
N GLY A 49 -1.55 -1.42 -3.05
CA GLY A 49 -0.94 -1.80 -1.78
C GLY A 49 -1.56 -1.10 -0.57
N GLY A 50 -0.84 -1.19 0.57
CA GLY A 50 -1.31 -0.63 1.83
C GLY A 50 -1.38 0.90 1.82
N THR A 51 -0.44 1.54 1.11
CA THR A 51 -0.40 2.99 1.02
C THR A 51 -1.58 3.53 0.20
N ALA A 52 -1.93 2.87 -0.91
CA ALA A 52 -3.12 3.22 -1.69
C ALA A 52 -4.39 3.09 -0.85
N LEU A 53 -4.56 1.97 -0.14
CA LEU A 53 -5.71 1.75 0.74
C LEU A 53 -5.85 2.87 1.77
N ASN A 54 -4.79 3.16 2.52
CA ASN A 54 -4.84 4.10 3.64
C ASN A 54 -4.86 5.57 3.22
N LYS A 55 -4.31 5.92 2.04
CA LYS A 55 -4.33 7.32 1.57
C LYS A 55 -5.54 7.70 0.73
N LEU A 56 -6.15 6.73 0.05
CA LEU A 56 -7.22 7.03 -0.91
C LEU A 56 -8.61 6.64 -0.44
N PHE A 57 -8.71 5.66 0.47
CA PHE A 57 -10.01 5.06 0.82
C PHE A 57 -10.35 5.11 2.30
N ILE A 58 -9.37 5.30 3.19
CA ILE A 58 -9.59 5.32 4.64
C ILE A 58 -9.20 6.69 5.20
N ASN A 59 -10.19 7.42 5.72
CA ASN A 59 -9.96 8.75 6.30
C ASN A 59 -10.62 8.84 7.70
N PRO A 60 -9.85 9.07 8.78
CA PRO A 60 -8.38 9.15 8.80
C PRO A 60 -7.73 7.77 8.51
N PRO A 61 -6.47 7.73 8.03
CA PRO A 61 -5.79 6.48 7.73
C PRO A 61 -5.73 5.55 8.94
N ALA A 62 -6.05 4.26 8.74
CA ALA A 62 -6.12 3.28 9.82
C ALA A 62 -4.76 2.84 10.35
N ARG A 63 -3.74 2.84 9.48
CA ARG A 63 -2.36 2.52 9.84
C ARG A 63 -1.35 3.23 8.95
N TYR A 64 -0.14 3.38 9.47
CA TYR A 64 1.01 3.84 8.72
C TYR A 64 1.41 2.87 7.60
N SER A 65 1.85 3.44 6.48
CA SER A 65 2.41 2.68 5.36
C SER A 65 3.57 3.46 4.74
N GLU A 66 4.68 2.78 4.47
CA GLU A 66 5.99 3.39 4.26
C GLU A 66 6.49 3.34 2.81
N ASP A 67 5.87 2.52 1.96
CA ASP A 67 6.30 2.27 0.58
C ASP A 67 5.25 2.79 -0.41
N ILE A 68 5.70 3.10 -1.63
CA ILE A 68 4.82 3.33 -2.77
C ILE A 68 4.86 2.08 -3.66
N ASP A 69 3.73 1.40 -3.77
CA ASP A 69 3.59 0.20 -4.58
C ASP A 69 2.77 0.50 -5.84
N PHE A 70 3.34 0.20 -6.99
CA PHE A 70 2.67 0.28 -8.30
C PHE A 70 2.58 -1.07 -8.98
N VAL A 71 1.67 -1.15 -9.94
CA VAL A 71 1.70 -2.15 -11.00
C VAL A 71 1.77 -1.44 -12.34
N GLN A 72 2.56 -1.97 -13.25
CA GLN A 72 2.61 -1.49 -14.62
C GLN A 72 1.36 -1.94 -15.38
N LYS A 73 0.68 -1.01 -16.05
CA LYS A 73 -0.60 -1.26 -16.72
C LYS A 73 -0.47 -2.22 -17.90
N ASN A 74 0.54 -1.98 -18.73
CA ASN A 74 0.82 -2.74 -19.94
C ASN A 74 2.20 -3.39 -19.86
N ALA A 75 2.44 -4.44 -20.65
CA ALA A 75 3.72 -5.15 -20.74
C ALA A 75 4.76 -4.37 -21.59
N ASP A 76 4.86 -3.06 -21.38
CA ASP A 76 5.81 -2.20 -22.08
C ASP A 76 7.19 -2.21 -21.40
N PRO A 77 8.28 -1.81 -22.11
CA PRO A 77 9.59 -1.64 -21.48
C PRO A 77 9.56 -0.61 -20.35
N ILE A 78 9.95 -1.03 -19.13
CA ILE A 78 9.85 -0.21 -17.91
C ILE A 78 10.87 0.95 -17.85
N GLY A 79 11.87 0.98 -18.73
CA GLY A 79 12.97 1.96 -18.68
C GLY A 79 12.51 3.41 -18.70
N GLN A 80 11.63 3.78 -19.63
CA GLN A 80 11.09 5.15 -19.72
C GLN A 80 10.34 5.58 -18.46
N THR A 81 9.59 4.66 -17.84
CA THR A 81 8.87 4.92 -16.59
C THR A 81 9.83 5.14 -15.41
N ILE A 82 10.91 4.35 -15.34
CA ILE A 82 11.97 4.55 -14.33
C ILE A 82 12.64 5.91 -14.51
N ASP A 83 12.98 6.29 -15.74
CA ASP A 83 13.63 7.56 -16.02
C ASP A 83 12.71 8.75 -15.74
N ALA A 84 11.43 8.65 -16.04
CA ALA A 84 10.43 9.66 -15.68
C ALA A 84 10.32 9.84 -14.14
N ILE A 85 10.20 8.75 -13.38
CA ILE A 85 10.17 8.80 -11.91
C ILE A 85 11.43 9.47 -11.36
N ARG A 86 12.60 9.12 -11.89
CA ARG A 86 13.87 9.70 -11.48
C ARG A 86 13.94 11.19 -11.78
N ALA A 87 13.55 11.61 -12.96
CA ALA A 87 13.55 13.01 -13.37
C ALA A 87 12.62 13.87 -12.48
N LEU A 88 11.43 13.36 -12.14
CA LEU A 88 10.45 14.06 -11.32
C LEU A 88 10.88 14.22 -9.85
N LEU A 89 11.48 13.19 -9.26
CA LEU A 89 11.81 13.19 -7.84
C LEU A 89 13.23 13.69 -7.55
N LYS A 90 14.15 13.66 -8.52
CA LYS A 90 15.55 14.09 -8.37
C LYS A 90 15.71 15.51 -7.78
N PRO A 91 14.92 16.54 -8.16
CA PRO A 91 15.11 17.89 -7.67
C PRO A 91 15.03 18.04 -6.14
N TRP A 92 14.37 17.13 -5.45
CA TRP A 92 14.14 17.24 -4.00
C TRP A 92 14.45 15.97 -3.19
N LEU A 93 14.54 14.79 -3.83
CA LEU A 93 14.95 13.52 -3.19
C LEU A 93 16.33 13.04 -3.63
N GLY A 94 16.92 13.65 -4.66
CA GLY A 94 18.18 13.20 -5.24
C GLY A 94 18.04 11.95 -6.13
N ASP A 95 19.16 11.28 -6.38
CA ASP A 95 19.18 10.09 -7.24
C ASP A 95 18.92 8.81 -6.42
N PRO A 96 18.03 7.92 -6.86
CA PRO A 96 17.78 6.66 -6.18
C PRO A 96 18.83 5.60 -6.53
N LYS A 97 19.04 4.64 -5.63
CA LYS A 97 19.51 3.33 -6.05
C LYS A 97 18.33 2.57 -6.64
N TRP A 98 18.54 1.94 -7.80
CA TRP A 98 17.47 1.19 -8.43
C TRP A 98 17.94 -0.17 -8.94
N LYS A 99 17.00 -1.11 -9.08
CA LYS A 99 17.25 -2.46 -9.57
C LYS A 99 15.99 -2.95 -10.29
N ILE A 100 16.21 -3.57 -11.46
CA ILE A 100 15.18 -4.32 -12.17
C ILE A 100 15.42 -5.81 -11.93
N THR A 101 14.36 -6.52 -11.63
CA THR A 101 14.30 -7.98 -11.54
C THR A 101 13.32 -8.50 -12.58
N GLN A 102 13.21 -9.82 -12.73
CA GLN A 102 12.24 -10.42 -13.65
C GLN A 102 10.78 -10.00 -13.36
N ARG A 103 10.45 -9.66 -12.08
CA ARG A 103 9.06 -9.41 -11.65
C ARG A 103 8.79 -8.00 -11.17
N SER A 104 9.81 -7.20 -10.95
CA SER A 104 9.63 -5.84 -10.41
C SER A 104 10.80 -4.94 -10.69
N ALA A 105 10.53 -3.64 -10.77
CA ALA A 105 11.51 -2.58 -10.67
C ALA A 105 11.40 -1.91 -9.30
N LYS A 106 12.55 -1.61 -8.66
CA LYS A 106 12.61 -0.98 -7.33
C LYS A 106 13.51 0.24 -7.39
N LEU A 107 13.02 1.37 -6.86
CA LEU A 107 13.79 2.58 -6.65
C LEU A 107 13.86 2.87 -5.17
N ILE A 108 15.03 3.17 -4.65
CA ILE A 108 15.26 3.44 -3.21
C ILE A 108 15.94 4.79 -3.09
N TYR A 109 15.19 5.79 -2.66
CA TYR A 109 15.66 7.12 -2.33
C TYR A 109 16.08 7.15 -0.88
N LYS A 110 17.36 7.40 -0.59
CA LYS A 110 17.88 7.53 0.78
C LYS A 110 17.90 9.00 1.18
N TYR A 111 17.47 9.27 2.40
CA TYR A 111 17.55 10.60 2.98
C TYR A 111 17.86 10.50 4.48
N GLU A 112 18.31 11.61 5.05
CA GLU A 112 18.45 11.74 6.49
C GLU A 112 17.16 12.29 7.05
N SER A 113 16.53 11.56 8.00
CA SER A 113 15.28 11.98 8.63
C SER A 113 15.50 13.14 9.62
N ILE A 114 14.38 13.68 10.10
CA ILE A 114 14.39 14.75 11.13
C ILE A 114 15.17 14.35 12.38
N ASN A 115 15.15 13.08 12.75
CA ASN A 115 15.91 12.54 13.89
C ASN A 115 17.35 12.18 13.54
N LYS A 116 17.85 12.61 12.38
CA LYS A 116 19.20 12.30 11.86
C LYS A 116 19.45 10.80 11.68
N SER A 117 18.40 10.03 11.49
CA SER A 117 18.48 8.62 11.17
C SER A 117 18.47 8.40 9.65
N ALA A 118 19.11 7.31 9.21
CA ALA A 118 19.09 6.91 7.81
C ALA A 118 17.71 6.38 7.46
N SER A 119 16.98 7.10 6.61
CA SER A 119 15.64 6.76 6.14
C SER A 119 15.61 6.55 4.63
N LYS A 120 14.53 5.99 4.13
CA LYS A 120 14.38 5.70 2.70
C LYS A 120 12.92 5.75 2.26
N LEU A 121 12.69 6.29 1.07
CA LEU A 121 11.47 6.04 0.32
C LEU A 121 11.73 4.88 -0.66
N LYS A 122 10.95 3.82 -0.58
CA LYS A 122 10.95 2.74 -1.56
C LYS A 122 9.75 2.89 -2.50
N ILE A 123 10.03 2.87 -3.80
CA ILE A 123 9.02 2.74 -4.86
C ILE A 123 9.22 1.38 -5.50
N GLU A 124 8.19 0.54 -5.50
CA GLU A 124 8.22 -0.78 -6.11
C GLU A 124 7.15 -0.88 -7.19
N ILE A 125 7.55 -1.31 -8.39
CA ILE A 125 6.67 -1.46 -9.54
C ILE A 125 6.64 -2.94 -9.92
N ASN A 126 5.49 -3.59 -9.80
CA ASN A 126 5.28 -4.92 -10.36
C ASN A 126 5.18 -4.80 -11.88
N THR A 127 6.01 -5.57 -12.60
CA THR A 127 6.16 -5.53 -14.06
C THR A 127 5.66 -6.79 -14.76
N THR A 128 4.89 -7.62 -14.08
CA THR A 128 4.40 -8.89 -14.63
C THR A 128 2.91 -9.12 -14.45
N GLU A 129 2.26 -8.40 -13.55
CA GLU A 129 0.84 -8.58 -13.25
C GLU A 129 0.00 -7.53 -13.97
N HIS A 130 -0.03 -7.58 -15.31
CA HIS A 130 -0.81 -6.66 -16.17
C HIS A 130 -2.28 -7.09 -16.24
N PHE A 131 -2.89 -7.37 -15.08
CA PHE A 131 -4.23 -7.92 -14.95
C PHE A 131 -5.04 -7.15 -13.93
N GLN A 132 -6.29 -6.89 -14.27
CA GLN A 132 -7.30 -6.31 -13.40
C GLN A 132 -8.68 -6.88 -13.73
N VAL A 133 -9.55 -6.95 -12.74
CA VAL A 133 -10.91 -7.48 -12.90
C VAL A 133 -11.91 -6.37 -13.13
N LEU A 134 -11.74 -5.25 -12.43
CA LEU A 134 -12.64 -4.09 -12.49
C LEU A 134 -11.99 -2.94 -13.27
N PRO A 135 -12.78 -2.03 -13.81
CA PRO A 135 -12.26 -0.78 -14.35
C PRO A 135 -11.43 -0.04 -13.29
N LEU A 136 -10.31 0.53 -13.71
CA LEU A 136 -9.48 1.36 -12.84
C LEU A 136 -10.25 2.60 -12.38
N LYS A 137 -9.99 2.99 -11.14
CA LYS A 137 -10.57 4.17 -10.51
C LYS A 137 -9.60 5.35 -10.58
N LYS A 138 -10.16 6.50 -10.83
CA LYS A 138 -9.48 7.78 -10.74
C LYS A 138 -9.92 8.45 -9.45
N VAL A 139 -9.00 8.62 -8.50
CA VAL A 139 -9.28 9.20 -7.18
C VAL A 139 -8.58 10.54 -7.03
N PRO A 140 -9.32 11.64 -6.81
CA PRO A 140 -8.70 12.93 -6.50
C PRO A 140 -7.90 12.83 -5.20
N PHE A 141 -6.68 13.31 -5.23
CA PHE A 141 -5.79 13.38 -4.08
C PHE A 141 -5.22 14.79 -3.95
N SER A 142 -5.23 15.32 -2.76
CA SER A 142 -4.69 16.65 -2.46
C SER A 142 -3.71 16.59 -1.29
N MET A 143 -2.66 17.37 -1.39
CA MET A 143 -1.74 17.67 -0.31
C MET A 143 -1.71 19.18 -0.09
N ASP A 144 -2.02 19.60 1.11
CA ASP A 144 -1.96 21.00 1.54
C ASP A 144 -1.11 21.09 2.80
N SER A 145 0.16 21.42 2.62
CA SER A 145 1.10 21.71 3.70
C SER A 145 1.91 22.94 3.35
N ASP A 146 2.48 23.60 4.36
CA ASP A 146 3.37 24.74 4.13
C ASP A 146 4.66 24.39 3.39
N TRP A 147 5.03 23.10 3.37
CA TRP A 147 6.18 22.60 2.61
C TRP A 147 5.88 22.36 1.13
N PHE A 148 4.65 21.90 0.84
CA PHE A 148 4.23 21.58 -0.53
C PHE A 148 2.70 21.59 -0.62
N LYS A 149 2.18 22.19 -1.70
CA LYS A 149 0.75 22.16 -2.03
C LYS A 149 0.57 21.65 -3.44
N GLY A 150 -0.36 20.74 -3.63
CA GLY A 150 -0.66 20.21 -4.94
C GLY A 150 -1.82 19.22 -4.93
N THR A 151 -2.34 18.96 -6.12
CA THR A 151 -3.41 18.01 -6.35
C THR A 151 -3.05 17.10 -7.52
N ALA A 152 -3.54 15.87 -7.50
CA ALA A 152 -3.39 14.93 -8.60
C ALA A 152 -4.60 13.99 -8.65
N ASP A 153 -4.87 13.46 -9.84
CA ASP A 153 -5.82 12.36 -10.02
C ASP A 153 -5.06 11.04 -10.03
N ILE A 154 -5.14 10.28 -8.96
CA ILE A 154 -4.42 9.01 -8.81
C ILE A 154 -5.21 7.88 -9.44
N ILE A 155 -4.55 7.12 -10.32
CA ILE A 155 -5.11 5.90 -10.91
C ILE A 155 -4.83 4.73 -9.97
N THR A 156 -5.90 4.06 -9.55
CA THR A 156 -5.84 2.94 -8.60
C THR A 156 -6.92 1.91 -8.91
N TYR A 157 -6.93 0.81 -8.18
CA TYR A 157 -8.00 -0.18 -8.21
C TYR A 157 -9.23 0.30 -7.44
N GLU A 158 -10.39 -0.28 -7.75
CA GLU A 158 -11.53 -0.25 -6.84
C GLU A 158 -11.16 -0.90 -5.49
N MET A 159 -11.80 -0.46 -4.41
CA MET A 159 -11.47 -0.93 -3.06
C MET A 159 -11.65 -2.45 -2.90
N ASP A 160 -12.72 -3.01 -3.48
CA ASP A 160 -12.97 -4.45 -3.46
C ASP A 160 -11.84 -5.22 -4.15
N GLU A 161 -11.28 -4.68 -5.22
CA GLU A 161 -10.14 -5.29 -5.92
C GLU A 161 -8.84 -5.17 -5.14
N LEU A 162 -8.57 -4.02 -4.49
CA LEU A 162 -7.46 -3.89 -3.56
C LEU A 162 -7.55 -4.96 -2.46
N MET A 163 -8.75 -5.20 -1.91
CA MET A 163 -8.96 -6.18 -0.85
C MET A 163 -8.83 -7.61 -1.35
N ALA A 164 -9.24 -7.93 -2.57
CA ALA A 164 -8.99 -9.23 -3.18
C ALA A 164 -7.49 -9.51 -3.35
N THR A 165 -6.70 -8.50 -3.75
CA THR A 165 -5.23 -8.62 -3.79
C THR A 165 -4.62 -8.76 -2.39
N LYS A 166 -5.24 -8.18 -1.35
CA LYS A 166 -4.85 -8.34 0.05
C LYS A 166 -5.15 -9.74 0.60
N LEU A 167 -6.28 -10.34 0.24
CA LEU A 167 -6.56 -11.75 0.56
C LEU A 167 -5.50 -12.66 -0.03
N ARG A 168 -5.13 -12.45 -1.29
CA ARG A 168 -4.05 -13.21 -1.91
C ARG A 168 -2.71 -13.00 -1.20
N ALA A 169 -2.38 -11.77 -0.84
CA ALA A 169 -1.15 -11.46 -0.08
C ALA A 169 -1.16 -12.12 1.30
N LEU A 170 -2.28 -12.13 2.01
CA LEU A 170 -2.44 -12.81 3.30
C LEU A 170 -2.18 -14.32 3.19
N TYR A 171 -2.63 -14.94 2.09
CA TYR A 171 -2.31 -16.35 1.82
C TYR A 171 -0.83 -16.57 1.50
N GLN A 172 -0.23 -15.71 0.64
CA GLN A 172 1.11 -15.92 0.08
C GLN A 172 2.26 -15.56 1.03
N ARG A 173 2.06 -14.60 1.94
CA ARG A 173 3.14 -14.08 2.79
C ARG A 173 2.76 -14.00 4.27
N ARG A 174 3.75 -13.75 5.13
CA ARG A 174 3.58 -13.67 6.60
C ARG A 174 3.70 -12.22 7.04
N LYS A 175 2.68 -11.38 6.74
CA LYS A 175 2.65 -9.98 7.14
C LYS A 175 1.34 -9.66 7.85
N GLY A 176 1.42 -9.32 9.15
CA GLY A 176 0.26 -9.02 10.00
C GLY A 176 -0.57 -7.86 9.47
N ARG A 177 0.05 -6.91 8.77
CA ARG A 177 -0.64 -5.80 8.10
C ARG A 177 -1.66 -6.24 7.04
N ASP A 178 -1.50 -7.41 6.42
CA ASP A 178 -2.51 -7.90 5.48
C ASP A 178 -3.74 -8.42 6.23
N LEU A 179 -3.56 -9.06 7.38
CA LEU A 179 -4.64 -9.44 8.29
C LEU A 179 -5.36 -8.20 8.83
N PHE A 180 -4.60 -7.20 9.28
CA PHE A 180 -5.14 -5.94 9.79
C PHE A 180 -6.01 -5.23 8.75
N ASP A 181 -5.50 -5.06 7.52
CA ASP A 181 -6.22 -4.36 6.46
C ASP A 181 -7.57 -5.04 6.18
N ILE A 182 -7.60 -6.38 6.09
CA ILE A 182 -8.82 -7.15 5.86
C ILE A 182 -9.78 -7.03 7.05
N TRP A 183 -9.28 -7.19 8.28
CA TRP A 183 -10.07 -7.04 9.49
C TRP A 183 -10.70 -5.65 9.58
N TYR A 184 -9.89 -4.59 9.42
CA TYR A 184 -10.35 -3.22 9.53
C TYR A 184 -11.44 -2.89 8.52
N VAL A 185 -11.22 -3.24 7.27
CA VAL A 185 -12.16 -2.92 6.18
C VAL A 185 -13.45 -3.74 6.29
N ALA A 186 -13.36 -5.02 6.68
CA ALA A 186 -14.53 -5.89 6.84
C ALA A 186 -15.35 -5.52 8.09
N THR A 187 -14.69 -5.18 9.22
CA THR A 187 -15.38 -4.77 10.45
C THR A 187 -16.12 -3.44 10.28
N ASN A 188 -15.59 -2.52 9.45
CA ASN A 188 -16.23 -1.25 9.15
C ASN A 188 -17.16 -1.31 7.92
N GLU A 189 -17.45 -2.49 7.38
CA GLU A 189 -18.38 -2.72 6.25
C GLU A 189 -18.05 -1.88 5.00
N LEU A 190 -16.78 -1.61 4.75
CA LEU A 190 -16.34 -0.74 3.65
C LEU A 190 -16.31 -1.43 2.29
N ILE A 191 -16.54 -2.74 2.24
CA ILE A 191 -16.45 -3.58 1.02
C ILE A 191 -17.62 -4.53 0.86
N ASN A 192 -17.83 -4.99 -0.35
CA ASN A 192 -18.71 -6.11 -0.65
C ASN A 192 -17.91 -7.42 -0.69
N LEU A 193 -18.02 -8.25 0.36
CA LEU A 193 -17.26 -9.49 0.48
C LEU A 193 -17.49 -10.47 -0.68
N ASN A 194 -18.73 -10.60 -1.18
CA ASN A 194 -19.01 -11.48 -2.31
C ASN A 194 -18.23 -11.05 -3.55
N ARG A 195 -18.23 -9.74 -3.83
CA ARG A 195 -17.46 -9.17 -4.94
C ARG A 195 -15.95 -9.35 -4.73
N VAL A 196 -15.46 -9.20 -3.50
CA VAL A 196 -14.05 -9.47 -3.17
C VAL A 196 -13.69 -10.93 -3.45
N PHE A 197 -14.54 -11.89 -3.11
CA PHE A 197 -14.31 -13.32 -3.36
C PHE A 197 -14.31 -13.66 -4.84
N ASP A 198 -15.24 -13.10 -5.61
CA ASP A 198 -15.28 -13.28 -7.07
C ASP A 198 -14.01 -12.76 -7.73
N ILE A 199 -13.52 -11.59 -7.29
CA ILE A 199 -12.27 -11.01 -7.79
C ILE A 199 -11.06 -11.86 -7.36
N PHE A 200 -11.02 -12.29 -6.10
CA PHE A 200 -9.98 -13.18 -5.58
C PHE A 200 -9.87 -14.48 -6.38
N ALA A 201 -11.00 -15.11 -6.67
CA ALA A 201 -11.04 -16.32 -7.50
C ALA A 201 -10.47 -16.09 -8.91
N LYS A 202 -10.78 -14.94 -9.53
CA LYS A 202 -10.22 -14.56 -10.85
C LYS A 202 -8.71 -14.33 -10.79
N TYR A 203 -8.19 -13.70 -9.73
CA TYR A 203 -6.74 -13.56 -9.52
C TYR A 203 -6.04 -14.90 -9.28
N CYS A 204 -6.69 -15.83 -8.60
CA CYS A 204 -6.19 -17.19 -8.42
C CYS A 204 -6.13 -17.92 -9.76
N ALA A 205 -7.23 -17.89 -10.54
CA ALA A 205 -7.30 -18.52 -11.86
C ALA A 205 -6.27 -17.93 -12.84
N TYR A 206 -6.05 -16.61 -12.86
CA TYR A 206 -5.04 -15.95 -13.69
C TYR A 206 -3.62 -16.45 -13.40
N ASN A 207 -3.34 -16.90 -12.18
CA ASN A 207 -2.04 -17.42 -11.76
C ASN A 207 -1.99 -18.97 -11.72
N ASP A 208 -2.97 -19.67 -12.31
CA ASP A 208 -3.09 -21.13 -12.30
C ASP A 208 -3.06 -21.74 -10.88
N VAL A 209 -3.64 -21.04 -9.92
CA VAL A 209 -3.71 -21.45 -8.50
C VAL A 209 -5.17 -21.62 -8.11
N GLN A 210 -5.47 -22.69 -7.39
CA GLN A 210 -6.73 -22.86 -6.69
C GLN A 210 -6.46 -22.86 -5.18
N ILE A 211 -7.23 -22.10 -4.43
CA ILE A 211 -7.10 -21.98 -2.97
C ILE A 211 -8.48 -22.26 -2.38
N SER A 212 -8.63 -23.44 -1.78
CA SER A 212 -9.85 -23.79 -1.05
C SER A 212 -9.90 -23.05 0.29
N ARG A 213 -11.10 -22.98 0.86
CA ARG A 213 -11.33 -22.44 2.21
C ARG A 213 -10.48 -23.17 3.25
N GLU A 214 -10.46 -24.49 3.20
CA GLU A 214 -9.72 -25.34 4.14
C GLU A 214 -8.22 -25.09 4.04
N GLU A 215 -7.69 -24.96 2.83
CA GLU A 215 -6.28 -24.62 2.62
C GLU A 215 -5.93 -23.24 3.14
N PHE A 216 -6.83 -22.27 2.95
CA PHE A 216 -6.60 -20.93 3.46
C PHE A 216 -6.57 -20.91 5.00
N ILE A 217 -7.54 -21.56 5.66
CA ILE A 217 -7.58 -21.67 7.13
C ILE A 217 -6.32 -22.34 7.62
N LYS A 218 -5.95 -23.50 7.07
CA LYS A 218 -4.71 -24.22 7.45
C LYS A 218 -3.46 -23.36 7.27
N ASN A 219 -3.40 -22.56 6.20
CA ASN A 219 -2.29 -21.64 5.94
C ASN A 219 -2.21 -20.54 7.01
N LEU A 220 -3.35 -19.99 7.43
CA LEU A 220 -3.42 -18.97 8.47
C LEU A 220 -3.05 -19.54 9.84
N ASP A 221 -3.51 -20.75 10.17
CA ASP A 221 -3.17 -21.44 11.43
C ASP A 221 -1.65 -21.65 11.55
N GLN A 222 -0.98 -22.02 10.46
CA GLN A 222 0.48 -22.15 10.44
C GLN A 222 1.22 -20.81 10.63
N LYS A 223 0.58 -19.70 10.33
CA LYS A 223 1.14 -18.34 10.51
C LYS A 223 0.84 -17.78 11.90
N LYS A 224 -0.22 -18.25 12.54
CA LYS A 224 -0.71 -17.73 13.83
C LYS A 224 0.39 -17.68 14.88
N ASP A 225 1.23 -18.70 14.98
CA ASP A 225 2.30 -18.79 15.99
C ASP A 225 3.61 -18.09 15.56
N ASN A 226 3.63 -17.48 14.36
CA ASN A 226 4.81 -16.81 13.87
C ASN A 226 4.96 -15.41 14.48
N ARG A 227 6.04 -15.19 15.24
CA ARG A 227 6.33 -13.91 15.92
C ARG A 227 6.30 -12.71 14.97
N ASP A 228 6.89 -12.82 13.77
CA ASP A 228 6.97 -11.72 12.83
C ASP A 228 5.58 -11.33 12.30
N PHE A 229 4.65 -12.30 12.23
CA PHE A 229 3.26 -12.05 11.85
C PHE A 229 2.51 -11.23 12.90
N HIS A 230 2.79 -11.46 14.18
CA HIS A 230 2.19 -10.70 15.28
C HIS A 230 2.75 -9.29 15.40
N VAL A 231 4.08 -9.15 15.38
CA VAL A 231 4.74 -7.87 15.67
C VAL A 231 4.74 -6.89 14.49
N ASP A 232 4.39 -7.34 13.28
CA ASP A 232 4.39 -6.49 12.06
C ASP A 232 3.52 -5.23 12.21
N MET A 233 2.52 -5.26 13.12
CA MET A 233 1.62 -4.14 13.36
C MET A 233 2.04 -3.17 14.45
N SER A 234 2.94 -3.57 15.35
CA SER A 234 3.23 -2.82 16.59
C SER A 234 3.68 -1.35 16.35
N LEU A 235 4.40 -1.11 15.26
CA LEU A 235 4.90 0.22 14.89
C LEU A 235 4.07 0.93 13.82
N LEU A 236 3.02 0.28 13.30
CA LEU A 236 2.24 0.81 12.19
C LEU A 236 0.92 1.46 12.64
N LEU A 237 0.49 1.21 13.86
CA LEU A 237 -0.81 1.68 14.35
C LEU A 237 -0.74 3.10 14.90
N PRO A 238 -1.77 3.92 14.72
CA PRO A 238 -1.95 5.14 15.48
C PRO A 238 -2.05 4.83 16.99
N SER A 239 -1.50 5.69 17.83
CA SER A 239 -1.42 5.48 19.29
C SER A 239 -2.76 5.23 20.01
N LYS A 240 -3.89 5.55 19.37
CA LYS A 240 -5.24 5.39 19.94
C LYS A 240 -6.05 4.26 19.35
N LEU A 241 -5.55 3.55 18.34
CA LEU A 241 -6.28 2.45 17.73
C LEU A 241 -6.10 1.17 18.56
N HIS A 242 -7.22 0.65 19.07
CA HIS A 242 -7.21 -0.66 19.72
C HIS A 242 -7.01 -1.76 18.67
N TRP A 243 -5.99 -2.57 18.85
CA TRP A 243 -5.69 -3.72 18.02
C TRP A 243 -5.37 -4.93 18.89
N ASN A 244 -6.11 -6.00 18.68
CA ASN A 244 -5.84 -7.30 19.25
C ASN A 244 -5.71 -8.32 18.11
N PHE A 245 -4.57 -8.96 18.02
CA PHE A 245 -4.29 -9.91 16.95
C PHE A 245 -5.26 -11.10 16.97
N ASP A 246 -5.51 -11.68 18.14
CA ASP A 246 -6.34 -12.88 18.26
C ASP A 246 -7.80 -12.59 17.91
N GLU A 247 -8.33 -11.45 18.35
CA GLU A 247 -9.69 -11.00 17.98
C GLU A 247 -9.82 -10.78 16.47
N ALA A 248 -8.85 -10.10 15.86
CA ALA A 248 -8.84 -9.86 14.43
C ALA A 248 -8.69 -11.16 13.63
N TYR A 249 -7.84 -12.06 14.08
CA TYR A 249 -7.66 -13.39 13.49
C TYR A 249 -8.97 -14.18 13.53
N GLN A 250 -9.60 -14.29 14.70
CA GLN A 250 -10.87 -15.00 14.86
C GLN A 250 -11.98 -14.38 13.99
N PHE A 251 -12.06 -13.04 13.97
CA PHE A 251 -13.02 -12.33 13.13
C PHE A 251 -12.82 -12.63 11.65
N VAL A 252 -11.57 -12.53 11.14
CA VAL A 252 -11.27 -12.74 9.72
C VAL A 252 -11.54 -14.19 9.33
N VAL A 253 -11.16 -15.17 10.17
CA VAL A 253 -11.47 -16.59 9.90
C VAL A 253 -12.98 -16.81 9.86
N ALA A 254 -13.72 -16.34 10.87
CA ALA A 254 -15.15 -16.60 10.99
C ALA A 254 -16.02 -15.83 10.00
N ASN A 255 -15.68 -14.58 9.68
CA ASN A 255 -16.54 -13.68 8.91
C ASN A 255 -16.06 -13.43 7.47
N VAL A 256 -14.82 -13.76 7.16
CA VAL A 256 -14.26 -13.57 5.81
C VAL A 256 -13.88 -14.92 5.20
N ILE A 257 -12.89 -15.62 5.76
CA ILE A 257 -12.34 -16.83 5.12
C ILE A 257 -13.34 -17.98 5.09
N SER A 258 -14.13 -18.16 6.15
CA SER A 258 -15.20 -19.20 6.19
C SER A 258 -16.29 -19.02 5.14
N LYS A 259 -16.39 -17.82 4.56
CA LYS A 259 -17.36 -17.49 3.50
C LYS A 259 -16.78 -17.58 2.09
N LEU A 260 -15.51 -17.91 1.95
CA LEU A 260 -14.94 -18.26 0.64
C LEU A 260 -15.70 -19.45 0.06
N PRO A 261 -15.98 -19.42 -1.26
CA PRO A 261 -16.70 -20.49 -1.94
C PRO A 261 -15.96 -21.83 -1.89
#